data_d0d2daef9c29cde48e4224dfe6bfc0c8
#
_entry.id   d0d2daef9c29cde48e4224dfe6bfc0c8
#
_cell.length_a   1.000
_cell.length_b   1.000
_cell.length_c   1.000
_cell.angle_alpha   90.00
_cell.angle_beta   90.00
_cell.angle_gamma   90.00
#
_symmetry.space_group_name_H-M   'P 1'
#
loop_
_entity.id
_entity.type
_entity.pdbx_description
1 polymer ?
#
loop_
_entity_poly.entity_id
_entity_poly.type
_entity_poly.pdbx_seq_one_letter_code
_entity_poly.pdbx_strand_id
1 'polypeptide(L)'
;KYEFLNNYYKKNRVPLRSRLVGGVPKLYKLISGPQALFYNLANKLPFSKLITEKVIGIDRKRNMPKISSYTFESWFKKRKINTTGSRGKIVFFHDTHINYIHPEVGKSAVKILESAGYEVEITDRKCCGRTLISKGLLEEAKKYVDYNTNLLSSYVEAGIKIVGIEASCVSAIQDELPDLADQREKAQKISDNTFTIQDLIMQIQNDGKQQIKWNETNKDLLLFVHCHERALNGTNNSLGSLNLPEKFKAKLIDAGCCGMAGSFGMEKEHYEISKTMANDRLLPAIENSEEKQEI
;
A
#
# COMPACT_ATOMS: atom_id res chain seq x y z
N LYS A 1 5.55 -0.17 20.93
CA LYS A 1 4.10 -0.47 20.98
C LYS A 1 3.82 -1.90 20.57
N TYR A 2 4.33 -2.37 19.44
CA TYR A 2 4.00 -3.67 18.85
C TYR A 2 4.55 -4.84 19.70
N GLU A 3 5.78 -4.74 20.17
CA GLU A 3 6.39 -5.69 21.10
C GLU A 3 5.65 -5.76 22.43
N PHE A 4 5.25 -4.60 22.99
CA PHE A 4 4.41 -4.55 24.18
C PHE A 4 3.11 -5.32 23.98
N LEU A 5 2.40 -5.07 22.88
CA LEU A 5 1.15 -5.78 22.55
C LEU A 5 1.40 -7.28 22.37
N ASN A 6 2.47 -7.66 21.67
CA ASN A 6 2.84 -9.06 21.48
C ASN A 6 3.06 -9.78 22.83
N ASN A 7 3.81 -9.15 23.73
CA ASN A 7 4.06 -9.70 25.08
C ASN A 7 2.78 -9.72 25.92
N TYR A 8 1.93 -8.71 25.80
CA TYR A 8 0.64 -8.69 26.48
C TYR A 8 -0.26 -9.85 26.01
N TYR A 9 -0.30 -10.13 24.71
CA TYR A 9 -1.12 -11.20 24.14
C TYR A 9 -0.58 -12.61 24.42
N LYS A 10 0.67 -12.77 24.81
CA LYS A 10 1.18 -14.06 25.32
C LYS A 10 0.48 -14.48 26.62
N LYS A 11 0.01 -13.51 27.41
CA LYS A 11 -0.69 -13.74 28.70
C LYS A 11 -2.19 -13.51 28.61
N ASN A 12 -2.68 -12.79 27.60
CA ASN A 12 -4.05 -12.38 27.45
C ASN A 12 -4.59 -12.79 26.08
N ARG A 13 -5.91 -12.90 25.97
CA ARG A 13 -6.54 -13.18 24.66
C ARG A 13 -6.37 -12.02 23.71
N VAL A 14 -6.03 -12.32 22.45
CA VAL A 14 -6.06 -11.35 21.36
C VAL A 14 -7.53 -10.95 21.09
N PRO A 15 -7.88 -9.65 21.12
CA PRO A 15 -9.22 -9.19 20.78
C PRO A 15 -9.64 -9.63 19.38
N LEU A 16 -10.92 -9.96 19.20
CA LEU A 16 -11.48 -10.37 17.90
C LEU A 16 -11.17 -9.36 16.79
N ARG A 17 -11.35 -8.06 17.09
CA ARG A 17 -11.02 -6.96 16.16
C ARG A 17 -9.55 -7.03 15.70
N SER A 18 -8.61 -7.23 16.61
CA SER A 18 -7.20 -7.33 16.28
C SER A 18 -6.89 -8.52 15.38
N ARG A 19 -7.55 -9.67 15.60
CA ARG A 19 -7.44 -10.85 14.73
C ARG A 19 -8.01 -10.59 13.34
N LEU A 20 -9.18 -9.96 13.25
CA LEU A 20 -9.83 -9.64 11.98
C LEU A 20 -9.00 -8.63 11.16
N VAL A 21 -8.52 -7.55 11.81
CA VAL A 21 -7.66 -6.56 11.15
C VAL A 21 -6.33 -7.16 10.72
N GLY A 22 -5.67 -7.94 11.58
CA GLY A 22 -4.46 -8.68 11.21
C GLY A 22 -4.69 -9.65 10.06
N GLY A 23 -5.86 -10.28 10.02
CA GLY A 23 -6.27 -11.25 9.00
C GLY A 23 -6.87 -10.68 7.72
N VAL A 24 -6.92 -9.34 7.56
CA VAL A 24 -7.51 -8.66 6.38
C VAL A 24 -7.07 -9.26 5.04
N PRO A 25 -5.80 -9.61 4.80
CA PRO A 25 -5.41 -10.21 3.51
C PRO A 25 -6.12 -11.53 3.21
N LYS A 26 -6.32 -12.37 4.23
CA LYS A 26 -7.07 -13.64 4.10
C LYS A 26 -8.55 -13.39 3.87
N LEU A 27 -9.12 -12.42 4.60
CA LEU A 27 -10.52 -12.03 4.46
C LEU A 27 -10.79 -11.51 3.04
N TYR A 28 -9.97 -10.59 2.53
CA TYR A 28 -10.14 -10.04 1.19
C TYR A 28 -10.01 -11.11 0.10
N LYS A 29 -9.10 -12.07 0.28
CA LYS A 29 -8.99 -13.23 -0.63
C LYS A 29 -10.29 -14.02 -0.67
N LEU A 30 -10.96 -14.22 0.48
CA LEU A 30 -12.21 -14.97 0.57
C LEU A 30 -13.40 -14.24 -0.08
N ILE A 31 -13.50 -12.91 0.10
CA ILE A 31 -14.64 -12.11 -0.35
C ILE A 31 -14.43 -11.42 -1.70
N SER A 32 -13.29 -11.65 -2.37
CA SER A 32 -12.99 -11.10 -3.70
C SER A 32 -13.55 -11.98 -4.83
N GLY A 33 -13.48 -11.48 -6.05
CA GLY A 33 -14.05 -12.17 -7.21
C GLY A 33 -15.59 -12.10 -7.21
N PRO A 34 -16.28 -13.18 -7.59
CA PRO A 34 -17.76 -13.19 -7.66
C PRO A 34 -18.44 -12.84 -6.32
N GLN A 35 -17.84 -13.23 -5.19
CA GLN A 35 -18.35 -12.95 -3.84
C GLN A 35 -18.33 -11.45 -3.51
N ALA A 36 -17.49 -10.66 -4.18
CA ALA A 36 -17.40 -9.22 -3.98
C ALA A 36 -18.74 -8.52 -4.21
N LEU A 37 -19.56 -9.00 -5.13
CA LEU A 37 -20.89 -8.43 -5.39
C LEU A 37 -21.77 -8.51 -4.13
N PHE A 38 -21.83 -9.69 -3.51
CA PHE A 38 -22.63 -9.91 -2.30
C PHE A 38 -22.13 -9.09 -1.12
N TYR A 39 -20.80 -9.06 -0.91
CA TYR A 39 -20.17 -8.24 0.13
C TYR A 39 -20.47 -6.75 -0.08
N ASN A 40 -20.29 -6.24 -1.28
CA ASN A 40 -20.52 -4.84 -1.60
C ASN A 40 -22.00 -4.45 -1.47
N LEU A 41 -22.92 -5.36 -1.82
CA LEU A 41 -24.35 -5.15 -1.62
C LEU A 41 -24.72 -5.13 -0.13
N ALA A 42 -24.21 -6.10 0.65
CA ALA A 42 -24.43 -6.17 2.08
C ALA A 42 -23.95 -4.89 2.80
N ASN A 43 -22.81 -4.33 2.40
CA ASN A 43 -22.28 -3.07 2.97
C ASN A 43 -23.17 -1.84 2.70
N LYS A 44 -24.06 -1.89 1.70
CA LYS A 44 -25.02 -0.81 1.42
C LYS A 44 -26.27 -0.86 2.30
N LEU A 45 -26.51 -1.98 2.96
CA LEU A 45 -27.70 -2.13 3.81
C LEU A 45 -27.58 -1.23 5.06
N PRO A 46 -28.64 -0.54 5.46
CA PRO A 46 -28.55 0.47 6.53
C PRO A 46 -28.13 -0.10 7.90
N PHE A 47 -28.45 -1.36 8.17
CA PHE A 47 -28.09 -2.02 9.43
C PHE A 47 -26.69 -2.67 9.41
N SER A 48 -26.04 -2.82 8.26
CA SER A 48 -24.70 -3.42 8.17
C SER A 48 -23.66 -2.65 8.99
N LYS A 49 -23.74 -1.32 8.98
CA LYS A 49 -22.87 -0.45 9.77
C LYS A 49 -23.05 -0.64 11.27
N LEU A 50 -24.29 -0.83 11.73
CA LEU A 50 -24.58 -1.11 13.14
C LEU A 50 -24.03 -2.47 13.59
N ILE A 51 -24.16 -3.49 12.74
CA ILE A 51 -23.61 -4.83 13.00
C ILE A 51 -22.08 -4.74 13.07
N THR A 52 -21.45 -4.09 12.09
CA THR A 52 -20.00 -3.91 12.04
C THR A 52 -19.48 -3.17 13.28
N GLU A 53 -20.18 -2.13 13.73
CA GLU A 53 -19.82 -1.40 14.95
C GLU A 53 -19.96 -2.25 16.21
N LYS A 54 -21.06 -2.97 16.36
CA LYS A 54 -21.30 -3.81 17.56
C LYS A 54 -20.40 -5.02 17.64
N VAL A 55 -20.12 -5.68 16.50
CA VAL A 55 -19.38 -6.95 16.46
C VAL A 55 -17.87 -6.72 16.33
N ILE A 56 -17.46 -5.78 15.47
CA ILE A 56 -16.06 -5.56 15.15
C ILE A 56 -15.52 -4.29 15.84
N GLY A 57 -16.38 -3.35 16.21
CA GLY A 57 -16.00 -2.07 16.83
C GLY A 57 -15.50 -1.04 15.84
N ILE A 58 -15.85 -1.14 14.57
CA ILE A 58 -15.60 -0.11 13.56
C ILE A 58 -16.74 0.91 13.62
N ASP A 59 -16.41 2.19 13.69
CA ASP A 59 -17.39 3.26 13.79
C ASP A 59 -18.34 3.26 12.58
N ARG A 60 -19.65 3.38 12.84
CA ARG A 60 -20.69 3.41 11.79
C ARG A 60 -20.58 4.58 10.81
N LYS A 61 -19.87 5.66 11.18
CA LYS A 61 -19.59 6.80 10.30
C LYS A 61 -18.50 6.48 9.27
N ARG A 62 -17.77 5.37 9.44
CA ARG A 62 -16.77 4.88 8.48
C ARG A 62 -17.40 3.99 7.42
N ASN A 63 -16.90 4.09 6.21
CA ASN A 63 -17.28 3.20 5.12
C ASN A 63 -16.25 2.08 5.00
N MET A 64 -16.74 0.85 4.85
CA MET A 64 -15.88 -0.27 4.51
C MET A 64 -15.45 -0.17 3.04
N PRO A 65 -14.20 -0.57 2.70
CA PRO A 65 -13.75 -0.51 1.33
C PRO A 65 -14.58 -1.41 0.42
N LYS A 66 -14.79 -0.94 -0.81
CA LYS A 66 -15.43 -1.73 -1.86
C LYS A 66 -14.42 -2.75 -2.38
N ILE A 67 -14.78 -4.02 -2.38
CA ILE A 67 -13.94 -5.10 -2.94
C ILE A 67 -14.18 -5.21 -4.44
N SER A 68 -13.09 -5.36 -5.19
CA SER A 68 -13.15 -5.54 -6.64
C SER A 68 -13.71 -6.91 -7.03
N SER A 69 -14.50 -6.96 -8.10
CA SER A 69 -15.05 -8.19 -8.66
C SER A 69 -13.98 -9.07 -9.36
N TYR A 70 -12.79 -8.56 -9.55
CA TYR A 70 -11.64 -9.31 -10.07
C TYR A 70 -10.37 -8.87 -9.32
N THR A 71 -9.35 -9.73 -9.30
CA THR A 71 -8.07 -9.42 -8.64
C THR A 71 -7.06 -8.88 -9.64
N PHE A 72 -6.12 -8.04 -9.16
CA PHE A 72 -4.99 -7.62 -9.98
C PHE A 72 -4.21 -8.82 -10.54
N GLU A 73 -3.94 -9.86 -9.71
CA GLU A 73 -3.28 -11.09 -10.16
C GLU A 73 -4.00 -11.77 -11.32
N SER A 74 -5.34 -11.82 -11.29
CA SER A 74 -6.12 -12.46 -12.37
C SER A 74 -6.01 -11.69 -13.68
N TRP A 75 -5.97 -10.37 -13.62
CA TRP A 75 -5.70 -9.53 -14.77
C TRP A 75 -4.25 -9.69 -15.25
N PHE A 76 -3.29 -9.64 -14.32
CA PHE A 76 -1.87 -9.72 -14.64
C PHE A 76 -1.52 -10.98 -15.43
N LYS A 77 -2.06 -12.15 -15.02
CA LYS A 77 -1.85 -13.44 -15.71
C LYS A 77 -2.43 -13.48 -17.12
N LYS A 78 -3.46 -12.67 -17.42
CA LYS A 78 -4.15 -12.62 -18.71
C LYS A 78 -3.70 -11.50 -19.63
N ARG A 79 -2.89 -10.56 -19.12
CA ARG A 79 -2.45 -9.40 -19.89
C ARG A 79 -1.51 -9.76 -21.04
N LYS A 80 -1.51 -8.94 -22.06
CA LYS A 80 -0.44 -8.94 -23.06
C LYS A 80 0.73 -8.13 -22.51
N ILE A 81 1.92 -8.69 -22.59
CA ILE A 81 3.16 -8.00 -22.21
C ILE A 81 3.45 -6.96 -23.30
N ASN A 82 3.74 -5.73 -22.88
CA ASN A 82 4.03 -4.61 -23.78
C ASN A 82 5.27 -3.87 -23.31
N THR A 83 6.44 -4.49 -23.49
CA THR A 83 7.72 -3.92 -23.12
C THR A 83 8.80 -4.30 -24.10
N THR A 84 9.84 -3.48 -24.20
CA THR A 84 11.07 -3.79 -24.94
C THR A 84 12.01 -4.71 -24.17
N GLY A 85 11.84 -4.83 -22.85
CA GLY A 85 12.73 -5.54 -21.94
C GLY A 85 14.13 -4.91 -21.82
N SER A 86 14.34 -3.70 -22.33
CA SER A 86 15.65 -3.04 -22.40
C SER A 86 16.30 -2.75 -21.04
N ARG A 87 15.51 -2.70 -19.99
CA ARG A 87 15.96 -2.51 -18.59
C ARG A 87 16.02 -3.82 -17.80
N GLY A 88 15.70 -4.95 -18.40
CA GLY A 88 15.63 -6.23 -17.72
C GLY A 88 14.37 -6.40 -16.86
N LYS A 89 14.47 -7.29 -15.88
CA LYS A 89 13.34 -7.67 -15.02
C LYS A 89 13.20 -6.77 -13.81
N ILE A 90 11.94 -6.67 -13.30
CA ILE A 90 11.61 -6.05 -12.03
C ILE A 90 10.48 -6.81 -11.35
N VAL A 91 10.56 -7.01 -10.03
CA VAL A 91 9.47 -7.60 -9.25
C VAL A 91 8.53 -6.51 -8.78
N PHE A 92 7.27 -6.58 -9.18
CA PHE A 92 6.21 -5.74 -8.65
C PHE A 92 5.56 -6.39 -7.42
N PHE A 93 5.82 -5.83 -6.24
CA PHE A 93 5.20 -6.25 -4.99
C PHE A 93 3.76 -5.71 -4.92
N HIS A 94 2.83 -6.43 -5.54
CA HIS A 94 1.42 -6.08 -5.57
C HIS A 94 0.76 -6.35 -4.20
N ASP A 95 0.60 -5.33 -3.40
CA ASP A 95 0.02 -5.46 -2.05
C ASP A 95 -1.45 -5.90 -2.03
N THR A 96 -2.01 -6.03 -0.82
CA THR A 96 -3.39 -6.49 -0.60
C THR A 96 -4.42 -5.50 -1.15
N HIS A 97 -4.17 -4.19 -1.05
CA HIS A 97 -5.09 -3.17 -1.55
C HIS A 97 -5.11 -3.16 -3.07
N ILE A 98 -3.94 -3.21 -3.70
CA ILE A 98 -3.81 -3.32 -5.16
C ILE A 98 -4.51 -4.59 -5.67
N ASN A 99 -4.32 -5.71 -4.98
CA ASN A 99 -4.87 -6.96 -5.47
C ASN A 99 -6.40 -7.04 -5.40
N TYR A 100 -7.01 -6.51 -4.33
CA TYR A 100 -8.42 -6.75 -4.03
C TYR A 100 -9.31 -5.51 -4.05
N ILE A 101 -8.76 -4.29 -3.92
CA ILE A 101 -9.53 -3.05 -3.81
C ILE A 101 -9.32 -2.16 -5.04
N HIS A 102 -8.06 -1.92 -5.40
CA HIS A 102 -7.66 -0.97 -6.44
C HIS A 102 -6.82 -1.61 -7.56
N PRO A 103 -7.30 -2.67 -8.25
CA PRO A 103 -6.52 -3.33 -9.30
C PRO A 103 -6.15 -2.38 -10.46
N GLU A 104 -6.91 -1.31 -10.70
CA GLU A 104 -6.62 -0.31 -11.73
C GLU A 104 -5.33 0.44 -11.46
N VAL A 105 -5.02 0.73 -10.18
CA VAL A 105 -3.76 1.38 -9.79
C VAL A 105 -2.58 0.45 -10.11
N GLY A 106 -2.70 -0.85 -9.79
CA GLY A 106 -1.69 -1.83 -10.15
C GLY A 106 -1.48 -1.97 -11.66
N LYS A 107 -2.57 -1.92 -12.44
CA LYS A 107 -2.49 -1.93 -13.92
C LYS A 107 -1.73 -0.72 -14.45
N SER A 108 -2.00 0.46 -13.89
CA SER A 108 -1.31 1.70 -14.28
C SER A 108 0.18 1.63 -13.97
N ALA A 109 0.55 1.09 -12.80
CA ALA A 109 1.95 0.89 -12.44
C ALA A 109 2.68 -0.06 -13.41
N VAL A 110 2.07 -1.21 -13.73
CA VAL A 110 2.65 -2.15 -14.71
C VAL A 110 2.85 -1.46 -16.05
N LYS A 111 1.89 -0.68 -16.54
CA LYS A 111 2.02 0.06 -17.80
C LYS A 111 3.18 1.05 -17.77
N ILE A 112 3.36 1.78 -16.67
CA ILE A 112 4.47 2.73 -16.49
C ILE A 112 5.80 1.96 -16.52
N LEU A 113 5.93 0.88 -15.77
CA LEU A 113 7.15 0.08 -15.72
C LEU A 113 7.48 -0.57 -17.07
N GLU A 114 6.48 -1.12 -17.76
CA GLU A 114 6.66 -1.70 -19.09
C GLU A 114 7.02 -0.60 -20.13
N SER A 115 6.42 0.58 -20.06
CA SER A 115 6.76 1.71 -20.95
C SER A 115 8.18 2.22 -20.73
N ALA A 116 8.68 2.10 -19.49
CA ALA A 116 10.08 2.41 -19.16
C ALA A 116 11.08 1.33 -19.64
N GLY A 117 10.58 0.19 -20.14
CA GLY A 117 11.40 -0.90 -20.65
C GLY A 117 11.66 -2.04 -19.69
N TYR A 118 10.97 -2.12 -18.56
CA TYR A 118 11.08 -3.26 -17.65
C TYR A 118 10.17 -4.42 -18.07
N GLU A 119 10.66 -5.64 -17.88
CA GLU A 119 9.82 -6.85 -17.84
C GLU A 119 9.29 -7.02 -16.42
N VAL A 120 7.99 -6.79 -16.23
CA VAL A 120 7.38 -6.82 -14.89
C VAL A 120 6.98 -8.24 -14.53
N GLU A 121 7.49 -8.72 -13.39
CA GLU A 121 7.11 -9.98 -12.77
C GLU A 121 6.35 -9.75 -11.47
N ILE A 122 5.43 -10.65 -11.13
CA ILE A 122 4.81 -10.75 -9.80
C ILE A 122 5.15 -12.11 -9.21
N THR A 123 5.20 -12.17 -7.89
CA THR A 123 5.54 -13.39 -7.15
C THR A 123 4.36 -13.91 -6.34
N ASP A 124 4.40 -15.19 -5.93
CA ASP A 124 3.43 -15.77 -4.98
C ASP A 124 3.78 -15.32 -3.52
N ARG A 125 3.83 -14.01 -3.33
CA ARG A 125 4.19 -13.39 -2.06
C ARG A 125 3.10 -13.56 -1.01
N LYS A 126 3.47 -13.51 0.27
CA LYS A 126 2.53 -13.23 1.37
C LYS A 126 2.34 -11.72 1.50
N CYS A 127 1.35 -11.29 2.29
CA CYS A 127 1.23 -9.89 2.67
C CYS A 127 2.52 -9.39 3.33
N CYS A 128 2.83 -8.09 3.22
CA CYS A 128 3.99 -7.48 3.89
C CYS A 128 4.00 -7.64 5.42
N GLY A 129 2.88 -8.02 6.02
CA GLY A 129 2.75 -8.20 7.47
C GLY A 129 2.29 -6.96 8.22
N ARG A 130 2.21 -5.79 7.59
CA ARG A 130 1.88 -4.51 8.24
C ARG A 130 0.63 -4.57 9.14
N THR A 131 -0.44 -5.22 8.69
CA THR A 131 -1.67 -5.33 9.46
C THR A 131 -1.48 -6.18 10.74
N LEU A 132 -0.67 -7.22 10.66
CA LEU A 132 -0.32 -8.06 11.82
C LEU A 132 0.59 -7.30 12.80
N ILE A 133 1.65 -6.66 12.28
CA ILE A 133 2.59 -5.85 13.08
C ILE A 133 1.81 -4.76 13.83
N SER A 134 0.95 -4.01 13.15
CA SER A 134 0.18 -2.90 13.75
C SER A 134 -0.71 -3.34 14.92
N LYS A 135 -1.10 -4.60 14.95
CA LYS A 135 -1.92 -5.23 16.01
C LYS A 135 -1.10 -6.04 17.02
N GLY A 136 0.22 -6.02 16.94
CA GLY A 136 1.11 -6.75 17.87
C GLY A 136 1.07 -8.27 17.68
N LEU A 137 0.67 -8.76 16.51
CA LEU A 137 0.64 -10.19 16.16
C LEU A 137 1.97 -10.57 15.49
N LEU A 138 3.08 -10.38 16.23
CA LEU A 138 4.42 -10.47 15.64
C LEU A 138 4.80 -11.89 15.25
N GLU A 139 4.32 -12.91 15.95
CA GLU A 139 4.60 -14.32 15.61
C GLU A 139 3.98 -14.71 14.26
N GLU A 140 2.76 -14.20 13.95
CA GLU A 140 2.14 -14.40 12.65
C GLU A 140 2.80 -13.53 11.57
N ALA A 141 3.17 -12.29 11.91
CA ALA A 141 3.87 -11.40 11.01
C ALA A 141 5.21 -12.00 10.57
N LYS A 142 5.97 -12.54 11.51
CA LYS A 142 7.25 -13.21 11.27
C LYS A 142 7.14 -14.33 10.23
N LYS A 143 6.11 -15.15 10.28
CA LYS A 143 5.87 -16.21 9.25
C LYS A 143 5.73 -15.64 7.84
N TYR A 144 5.12 -14.45 7.69
CA TYR A 144 4.99 -13.78 6.40
C TYR A 144 6.31 -13.15 5.96
N VAL A 145 7.02 -12.55 6.91
CA VAL A 145 8.35 -11.97 6.71
C VAL A 145 9.34 -13.04 6.24
N ASP A 146 9.47 -14.16 6.96
CA ASP A 146 10.40 -15.24 6.61
C ASP A 146 10.07 -15.88 5.25
N TYR A 147 8.77 -16.05 4.97
CA TYR A 147 8.35 -16.53 3.65
C TYR A 147 8.77 -15.57 2.53
N ASN A 148 8.48 -14.28 2.69
CA ASN A 148 8.83 -13.27 1.68
C ASN A 148 10.35 -13.10 1.56
N THR A 149 11.10 -13.18 2.66
CA THR A 149 12.57 -13.16 2.66
C THR A 149 13.14 -14.30 1.82
N ASN A 150 12.66 -15.52 2.04
CA ASN A 150 13.11 -16.68 1.26
C ASN A 150 12.71 -16.57 -0.23
N LEU A 151 11.51 -16.06 -0.50
CA LEU A 151 11.02 -15.90 -1.87
C LEU A 151 11.78 -14.82 -2.65
N LEU A 152 12.01 -13.66 -2.03
CA LEU A 152 12.55 -12.48 -2.71
C LEU A 152 14.07 -12.46 -2.77
N SER A 153 14.76 -13.22 -1.91
CA SER A 153 16.23 -13.22 -1.87
C SER A 153 16.86 -13.61 -3.21
N SER A 154 16.32 -14.61 -3.91
CA SER A 154 16.84 -15.06 -5.20
C SER A 154 16.74 -13.98 -6.29
N TYR A 155 15.69 -13.16 -6.26
CA TYR A 155 15.54 -12.03 -7.19
C TYR A 155 16.59 -10.96 -6.92
N VAL A 156 16.77 -10.60 -5.65
CA VAL A 156 17.75 -9.56 -5.27
C VAL A 156 19.19 -10.03 -5.52
N GLU A 157 19.51 -11.30 -5.26
CA GLU A 157 20.79 -11.92 -5.59
C GLU A 157 21.09 -11.90 -7.10
N ALA A 158 20.03 -11.98 -7.92
CA ALA A 158 20.11 -11.80 -9.38
C ALA A 158 20.16 -10.31 -9.83
N GLY A 159 20.22 -9.35 -8.92
CA GLY A 159 20.22 -7.92 -9.21
C GLY A 159 18.85 -7.34 -9.61
N ILE A 160 17.78 -8.07 -9.39
CA ILE A 160 16.41 -7.65 -9.74
C ILE A 160 15.84 -6.81 -8.59
N LYS A 161 15.44 -5.58 -8.91
CA LYS A 161 14.82 -4.66 -7.95
C LYS A 161 13.39 -5.07 -7.64
N ILE A 162 12.93 -4.70 -6.44
CA ILE A 162 11.55 -4.84 -5.99
C ILE A 162 10.92 -3.46 -5.97
N VAL A 163 9.71 -3.32 -6.52
CA VAL A 163 8.96 -2.06 -6.51
C VAL A 163 7.56 -2.28 -5.96
N GLY A 164 7.09 -1.35 -5.13
CA GLY A 164 5.73 -1.33 -4.60
C GLY A 164 5.10 0.05 -4.74
N ILE A 165 3.78 0.12 -4.54
CA ILE A 165 3.01 1.38 -4.59
C ILE A 165 2.56 1.78 -3.20
N GLU A 166 2.00 0.83 -2.44
CA GLU A 166 1.45 1.11 -1.12
C GLU A 166 2.59 1.44 -0.15
N ALA A 167 2.68 2.70 0.25
CA ALA A 167 3.76 3.22 1.09
C ALA A 167 3.93 2.45 2.40
N SER A 168 2.83 2.01 3.03
CA SER A 168 2.89 1.22 4.26
C SER A 168 3.41 -0.19 4.05
N CYS A 169 3.24 -0.76 2.85
CA CYS A 169 3.80 -2.07 2.51
C CYS A 169 5.27 -1.97 2.12
N VAL A 170 5.65 -0.96 1.34
CA VAL A 170 7.06 -0.71 0.99
C VAL A 170 7.86 -0.44 2.25
N SER A 171 7.38 0.45 3.14
CA SER A 171 8.04 0.72 4.41
C SER A 171 8.14 -0.52 5.31
N ALA A 172 7.15 -1.42 5.29
CA ALA A 172 7.24 -2.67 6.04
C ALA A 172 8.36 -3.59 5.54
N ILE A 173 8.66 -3.56 4.23
CA ILE A 173 9.78 -4.31 3.65
C ILE A 173 11.10 -3.61 3.92
N GLN A 174 11.13 -2.27 3.88
CA GLN A 174 12.35 -1.50 4.08
C GLN A 174 12.82 -1.46 5.54
N ASP A 175 11.88 -1.39 6.48
CA ASP A 175 12.16 -1.14 7.91
C ASP A 175 11.91 -2.39 8.77
N GLU A 176 10.69 -2.93 8.80
CA GLU A 176 10.36 -4.01 9.73
C GLU A 176 10.81 -5.40 9.28
N LEU A 177 10.95 -5.65 7.98
CA LEU A 177 11.34 -6.97 7.47
C LEU A 177 12.74 -7.37 7.96
N PRO A 178 13.79 -6.51 7.93
CA PRO A 178 15.10 -6.86 8.48
C PRO A 178 15.10 -7.16 9.98
N ASP A 179 14.23 -6.47 10.74
CA ASP A 179 14.15 -6.61 12.19
C ASP A 179 13.40 -7.87 12.63
N LEU A 180 12.48 -8.38 11.80
CA LEU A 180 11.64 -9.52 12.13
C LEU A 180 12.12 -10.84 11.52
N ALA A 181 12.91 -10.81 10.47
CA ALA A 181 13.35 -11.99 9.73
C ALA A 181 14.39 -12.82 10.49
N ASP A 182 14.29 -14.15 10.39
CA ASP A 182 15.35 -15.06 10.89
C ASP A 182 16.68 -14.86 10.12
N GLN A 183 16.59 -14.58 8.80
CA GLN A 183 17.74 -14.36 7.94
C GLN A 183 17.95 -12.86 7.70
N ARG A 184 18.40 -12.16 8.74
CA ARG A 184 18.52 -10.70 8.75
C ARG A 184 19.33 -10.14 7.59
N GLU A 185 20.45 -10.75 7.23
CA GLU A 185 21.30 -10.28 6.12
C GLU A 185 20.59 -10.34 4.76
N LYS A 186 19.84 -11.42 4.49
CA LYS A 186 19.02 -11.52 3.27
C LYS A 186 17.89 -10.49 3.29
N ALA A 187 17.24 -10.33 4.44
CA ALA A 187 16.18 -9.35 4.61
C ALA A 187 16.69 -7.92 4.40
N GLN A 188 17.90 -7.60 4.88
CA GLN A 188 18.53 -6.31 4.65
C GLN A 188 18.82 -6.07 3.16
N LYS A 189 19.34 -7.06 2.45
CA LYS A 189 19.54 -6.94 0.99
C LYS A 189 18.22 -6.70 0.25
N ILE A 190 17.12 -7.34 0.69
CA ILE A 190 15.79 -7.11 0.12
C ILE A 190 15.32 -5.68 0.41
N SER A 191 15.49 -5.20 1.64
CA SER A 191 15.20 -3.83 2.05
C SER A 191 15.92 -2.81 1.16
N ASP A 192 17.23 -2.96 0.99
CA ASP A 192 18.09 -2.06 0.21
C ASP A 192 17.74 -2.04 -1.29
N ASN A 193 17.07 -3.10 -1.78
CA ASN A 193 16.65 -3.23 -3.19
C ASN A 193 15.14 -3.07 -3.39
N THR A 194 14.43 -2.56 -2.38
CA THR A 194 12.98 -2.28 -2.44
C THR A 194 12.74 -0.77 -2.54
N PHE A 195 11.95 -0.37 -3.52
CA PHE A 195 11.69 1.03 -3.85
C PHE A 195 10.20 1.30 -3.93
N THR A 196 9.80 2.54 -3.66
CA THR A 196 8.49 3.02 -4.11
C THR A 196 8.52 3.20 -5.63
N ILE A 197 7.35 3.19 -6.27
CA ILE A 197 7.28 3.45 -7.72
C ILE A 197 7.78 4.87 -8.03
N GLN A 198 7.58 5.84 -7.15
CA GLN A 198 8.04 7.21 -7.28
C GLN A 198 9.57 7.28 -7.26
N ASP A 199 10.22 6.60 -6.33
CA ASP A 199 11.68 6.51 -6.27
C ASP A 199 12.25 5.91 -7.56
N LEU A 200 11.61 4.83 -8.05
CA LEU A 200 12.04 4.18 -9.28
C LEU A 200 11.86 5.08 -10.51
N ILE A 201 10.74 5.81 -10.62
CA ILE A 201 10.48 6.76 -11.71
C ILE A 201 11.56 7.86 -11.71
N MET A 202 11.93 8.39 -10.55
CA MET A 202 13.01 9.39 -10.46
C MET A 202 14.38 8.81 -10.86
N GLN A 203 14.67 7.55 -10.49
CA GLN A 203 15.89 6.87 -10.95
C GLN A 203 15.90 6.70 -12.48
N ILE A 204 14.76 6.29 -13.08
CA ILE A 204 14.61 6.15 -14.53
C ILE A 204 14.85 7.48 -15.24
N GLN A 205 14.31 8.56 -14.70
CA GLN A 205 14.48 9.90 -15.28
C GLN A 205 15.95 10.34 -15.30
N ASN A 206 16.71 9.95 -14.28
CA ASN A 206 18.09 10.39 -14.09
C ASN A 206 19.13 9.50 -14.77
N ASP A 207 18.79 8.32 -15.27
CA ASP A 207 19.76 7.36 -15.82
C ASP A 207 20.09 7.54 -17.31
N GLY A 208 19.45 8.49 -17.97
CA GLY A 208 19.69 8.87 -19.37
C GLY A 208 19.28 7.81 -20.42
N LYS A 209 18.64 6.71 -20.00
CA LYS A 209 18.13 5.67 -20.90
C LYS A 209 16.73 6.04 -21.43
N GLN A 210 15.98 5.03 -21.91
CA GLN A 210 14.61 5.20 -22.41
C GLN A 210 13.74 5.93 -21.38
N GLN A 211 13.21 7.09 -21.78
CA GLN A 211 12.33 7.93 -20.97
C GLN A 211 10.89 7.44 -21.04
N ILE A 212 10.14 7.64 -19.96
CA ILE A 212 8.70 7.42 -19.93
C ILE A 212 8.03 8.52 -20.76
N LYS A 213 7.14 8.14 -21.68
CA LYS A 213 6.32 9.10 -22.41
C LYS A 213 5.11 9.47 -21.58
N TRP A 214 5.01 10.73 -21.19
CA TRP A 214 3.94 11.26 -20.38
C TRP A 214 2.77 11.78 -21.23
N ASN A 215 1.58 11.79 -20.62
CA ASN A 215 0.40 12.43 -21.21
C ASN A 215 0.56 13.95 -21.17
N GLU A 216 0.09 14.64 -22.21
CA GLU A 216 0.18 16.09 -22.36
C GLU A 216 -1.04 16.85 -21.79
N THR A 217 -1.91 16.22 -21.02
CA THR A 217 -3.05 16.89 -20.38
C THR A 217 -2.59 17.79 -19.24
N ASN A 218 -3.20 18.98 -19.11
CA ASN A 218 -2.97 19.84 -17.95
C ASN A 218 -3.58 19.22 -16.70
N LYS A 219 -2.78 19.15 -15.61
CA LYS A 219 -3.22 18.67 -14.30
C LYS A 219 -2.67 19.55 -13.20
N ASP A 220 -3.56 20.07 -12.37
CA ASP A 220 -3.21 20.69 -11.09
C ASP A 220 -3.49 19.68 -9.98
N LEU A 221 -2.44 19.28 -9.25
CA LEU A 221 -2.47 18.16 -8.31
C LEU A 221 -2.12 18.64 -6.89
N LEU A 222 -2.83 18.11 -5.91
CA LEU A 222 -2.44 18.20 -4.51
C LEU A 222 -1.91 16.85 -4.04
N LEU A 223 -0.68 16.83 -3.53
CA LEU A 223 -0.04 15.62 -3.05
C LEU A 223 -0.06 15.56 -1.52
N PHE A 224 -0.68 14.53 -0.97
CA PHE A 224 -0.50 14.13 0.42
C PHE A 224 0.37 12.87 0.50
N VAL A 225 1.60 13.00 0.99
CA VAL A 225 2.52 11.87 1.14
C VAL A 225 2.22 11.10 2.42
N HIS A 226 2.12 9.77 2.31
CA HIS A 226 1.87 8.87 3.44
C HIS A 226 2.94 9.03 4.52
N CYS A 227 2.54 8.96 5.81
CA CYS A 227 3.44 9.25 6.93
C CYS A 227 4.67 8.32 7.00
N HIS A 228 4.54 7.04 6.66
CA HIS A 228 5.68 6.10 6.62
C HIS A 228 6.67 6.45 5.50
N GLU A 229 6.18 6.76 4.31
CA GLU A 229 7.04 7.21 3.21
C GLU A 229 7.76 8.51 3.55
N ARG A 230 7.02 9.48 4.10
CA ARG A 230 7.61 10.75 4.56
C ARG A 230 8.72 10.54 5.59
N ALA A 231 8.54 9.58 6.52
CA ALA A 231 9.52 9.32 7.57
C ALA A 231 10.77 8.61 7.06
N LEU A 232 10.65 7.69 6.11
CA LEU A 232 11.75 6.87 5.61
C LEU A 232 12.41 7.47 4.36
N ASN A 233 11.61 7.95 3.41
CA ASN A 233 12.07 8.32 2.07
C ASN A 233 11.95 9.84 1.79
N GLY A 234 11.26 10.58 2.67
CA GLY A 234 10.95 11.99 2.44
C GLY A 234 9.80 12.20 1.44
N THR A 235 9.72 13.38 0.85
CA THR A 235 8.62 13.78 -0.05
C THR A 235 9.09 14.16 -1.45
N ASN A 236 10.41 14.33 -1.63
CA ASN A 236 10.98 14.91 -2.85
C ASN A 236 10.73 14.05 -4.09
N ASN A 237 10.92 12.74 -3.99
CA ASN A 237 10.73 11.84 -5.13
C ASN A 237 9.25 11.73 -5.50
N SER A 238 8.34 11.70 -4.53
CA SER A 238 6.90 11.68 -4.77
C SER A 238 6.44 12.95 -5.45
N LEU A 239 6.86 14.12 -4.98
CA LEU A 239 6.56 15.40 -5.60
C LEU A 239 7.23 15.54 -6.97
N GLY A 240 8.51 15.17 -7.07
CA GLY A 240 9.28 15.23 -8.31
C GLY A 240 8.67 14.37 -9.42
N SER A 241 8.29 13.12 -9.10
CA SER A 241 7.69 12.20 -10.06
C SER A 241 6.37 12.70 -10.67
N LEU A 242 5.55 13.41 -9.86
CA LEU A 242 4.31 14.01 -10.34
C LEU A 242 4.53 15.28 -11.18
N ASN A 243 5.68 15.93 -11.05
CA ASN A 243 6.04 17.11 -11.84
C ASN A 243 6.91 16.79 -13.06
N LEU A 244 7.16 15.51 -13.37
CA LEU A 244 7.88 15.11 -14.61
C LEU A 244 7.10 15.41 -15.88
N PRO A 245 5.75 15.20 -15.96
CA PRO A 245 5.00 15.65 -17.12
C PRO A 245 4.95 17.19 -17.15
N GLU A 246 5.37 17.80 -18.28
CA GLU A 246 5.51 19.26 -18.39
C GLU A 246 4.26 20.06 -18.01
N LYS A 247 3.08 19.48 -18.25
CA LYS A 247 1.78 20.13 -18.00
C LYS A 247 1.17 19.78 -16.65
N PHE A 248 1.88 19.03 -15.79
CA PHE A 248 1.45 18.72 -14.45
C PHE A 248 2.04 19.74 -13.47
N LYS A 249 1.23 20.17 -12.50
CA LYS A 249 1.63 21.07 -11.42
C LYS A 249 1.20 20.47 -10.09
N ALA A 250 2.07 19.67 -9.52
CA ALA A 250 1.83 19.05 -8.21
C ALA A 250 2.37 19.96 -7.10
N LYS A 251 1.56 20.15 -6.05
CA LYS A 251 1.93 20.84 -4.81
C LYS A 251 1.77 19.92 -3.62
N LEU A 252 2.73 19.96 -2.70
CA LEU A 252 2.65 19.20 -1.46
C LEU A 252 1.69 19.87 -0.49
N ILE A 253 0.76 19.11 0.08
CA ILE A 253 -0.06 19.55 1.20
C ILE A 253 0.81 19.59 2.46
N ASP A 254 0.92 20.75 3.09
CA ASP A 254 1.52 20.87 4.42
C ASP A 254 0.55 20.34 5.48
N ALA A 255 0.47 19.03 5.60
CA ALA A 255 -0.37 18.37 6.58
C ALA A 255 0.45 17.40 7.44
N GLY A 256 0.02 17.25 8.68
CA GLY A 256 0.59 16.31 9.62
C GLY A 256 0.11 14.88 9.37
N CYS A 257 -0.75 14.39 10.24
CA CYS A 257 -1.31 13.05 10.16
C CYS A 257 -2.73 13.07 9.58
N CYS A 258 -3.10 12.08 8.77
CA CYS A 258 -4.48 11.90 8.30
C CYS A 258 -5.43 11.36 9.39
N GLY A 259 -4.92 11.05 10.59
CA GLY A 259 -5.70 10.48 11.69
C GLY A 259 -6.03 8.99 11.58
N MET A 260 -5.68 8.33 10.48
CA MET A 260 -6.08 6.93 10.26
C MET A 260 -5.17 5.92 10.97
N ALA A 261 -3.84 6.09 10.92
CA ALA A 261 -2.85 5.21 11.54
C ALA A 261 -3.20 3.71 11.40
N GLY A 262 -3.34 3.25 10.16
CA GLY A 262 -3.85 1.92 9.82
C GLY A 262 -5.34 1.79 10.15
N SER A 263 -5.70 0.89 11.07
CA SER A 263 -7.11 0.70 11.49
C SER A 263 -7.53 1.59 12.68
N PHE A 264 -6.62 2.37 13.26
CA PHE A 264 -6.91 3.19 14.45
C PHE A 264 -8.10 4.13 14.21
N GLY A 265 -8.07 4.89 13.13
CA GLY A 265 -9.12 5.83 12.80
C GLY A 265 -10.43 5.18 12.34
N MET A 266 -10.44 3.87 12.10
CA MET A 266 -11.67 3.11 11.81
C MET A 266 -12.42 2.73 13.09
N GLU A 267 -11.73 2.67 14.23
CA GLU A 267 -12.27 2.17 15.47
C GLU A 267 -13.18 3.20 16.14
N LYS A 268 -14.34 2.76 16.66
CA LYS A 268 -15.36 3.67 17.23
C LYS A 268 -14.84 4.55 18.35
N GLU A 269 -13.92 4.02 19.19
CA GLU A 269 -13.29 4.73 20.30
C GLU A 269 -12.37 5.85 19.85
N HIS A 270 -11.88 5.78 18.60
CA HIS A 270 -10.87 6.68 18.07
C HIS A 270 -11.39 7.60 16.97
N TYR A 271 -12.67 7.50 16.61
CA TYR A 271 -13.24 8.25 15.49
C TYR A 271 -13.08 9.77 15.66
N GLU A 272 -13.43 10.30 16.83
CA GLU A 272 -13.38 11.75 17.06
C GLU A 272 -11.91 12.25 17.10
N ILE A 273 -11.00 11.50 17.73
CA ILE A 273 -9.56 11.82 17.71
C ILE A 273 -9.02 11.82 16.27
N SER A 274 -9.36 10.78 15.51
CA SER A 274 -8.96 10.65 14.10
C SER A 274 -9.47 11.84 13.27
N LYS A 275 -10.72 12.23 13.48
CA LYS A 275 -11.33 13.38 12.79
C LYS A 275 -10.64 14.70 13.16
N THR A 276 -10.36 14.91 14.45
CA THR A 276 -9.65 16.09 14.93
C THR A 276 -8.27 16.22 14.28
N MET A 277 -7.52 15.09 14.22
CA MET A 277 -6.20 15.08 13.57
C MET A 277 -6.28 15.41 12.08
N ALA A 278 -7.28 14.88 11.37
CA ALA A 278 -7.47 15.20 9.96
C ALA A 278 -7.90 16.65 9.72
N ASN A 279 -8.72 17.19 10.62
CA ASN A 279 -9.20 18.57 10.56
C ASN A 279 -8.14 19.62 10.93
N ASP A 280 -7.01 19.22 11.50
CA ASP A 280 -5.93 20.18 11.86
C ASP A 280 -5.39 20.89 10.61
N ARG A 281 -5.04 20.15 9.57
CA ARG A 281 -4.47 20.72 8.33
C ARG A 281 -4.96 20.03 7.05
N LEU A 282 -5.11 18.70 7.05
CA LEU A 282 -5.35 17.94 5.83
C LEU A 282 -6.71 18.26 5.20
N LEU A 283 -7.80 18.15 5.97
CA LEU A 283 -9.13 18.42 5.43
C LEU A 283 -9.32 19.88 5.04
N PRO A 284 -8.87 20.89 5.83
CA PRO A 284 -8.91 22.28 5.39
C PRO A 284 -8.13 22.53 4.10
N ALA A 285 -6.97 21.90 3.90
CA ALA A 285 -6.21 22.04 2.66
C ALA A 285 -6.95 21.47 1.44
N ILE A 286 -7.67 20.36 1.63
CA ILE A 286 -8.50 19.74 0.58
C ILE A 286 -9.74 20.61 0.30
N GLU A 287 -10.44 21.07 1.34
CA GLU A 287 -11.65 21.89 1.22
C GLU A 287 -11.38 23.27 0.59
N ASN A 288 -10.20 23.84 0.82
CA ASN A 288 -9.76 25.10 0.23
C ASN A 288 -9.11 24.93 -1.14
N SER A 289 -9.02 23.72 -1.66
CA SER A 289 -8.49 23.48 -3.00
C SER A 289 -9.48 23.97 -4.08
N GLU A 290 -8.94 24.43 -5.21
CA GLU A 290 -9.77 24.80 -6.35
C GLU A 290 -10.46 23.53 -6.91
N GLU A 291 -11.69 23.67 -7.41
CA GLU A 291 -12.48 22.53 -7.98
C GLU A 291 -11.77 21.78 -9.11
N LYS A 292 -10.76 22.40 -9.74
CA LYS A 292 -9.95 21.80 -10.82
C LYS A 292 -8.76 20.98 -10.34
N GLN A 293 -8.47 20.98 -9.03
CA GLN A 293 -7.34 20.23 -8.49
C GLN A 293 -7.73 18.77 -8.20
N GLU A 294 -6.91 17.84 -8.64
CA GLU A 294 -7.01 16.42 -8.28
C GLU A 294 -6.14 16.15 -7.04
N ILE A 295 -6.61 15.30 -6.12
CA ILE A 295 -5.95 14.96 -4.85
C ILE A 295 -5.47 13.52 -4.90
#